data_aab83c8db24ace13b4dd8a11bf22995e
#
_entry.id   aab83c8db24ace13b4dd8a11bf22995e
#
_cell.length_a   1.000
_cell.length_b   1.000
_cell.length_c   1.000
_cell.angle_alpha   90.00
_cell.angle_beta   90.00
_cell.angle_gamma   90.00
#
_symmetry.space_group_name_H-M   'P 1'
#
loop_
_entity.id
_entity.type
_entity.pdbx_description
1 polymer ?
#
loop_
_entity_poly.entity_id
_entity_poly.type
_entity_poly.pdbx_seq_one_letter_code
_entity_poly.pdbx_strand_id
1 'polypeptide(L)'
;AIISGEPITVEQKFKEAITVTPRAKVIWAMNNLPRVNDANNGLMRRVKIIKFPILEESHRDTDLKEKIMSEGAGILNWALIGLDRLLLRGGFAIPKSIQDATKEFQEKNDIPMMFLQDVNATMDPLDPNCREQSQTLYDRYNDWCRRNNHKPLSNVKVADEWRRLGFEKVKIRGVFYWQGVQIPVPGVGVVP
;
A
#
# COMPACT_ATOMS: atom_id res chain seq x y z
N ALA A 1 12.16 -1.38 9.92
CA ALA A 1 12.88 -1.01 11.15
C ALA A 1 12.89 0.51 11.38
N ILE A 2 13.41 1.37 10.45
CA ILE A 2 13.52 2.83 10.69
C ILE A 2 12.17 3.48 11.03
N ILE A 3 11.13 3.19 10.27
CA ILE A 3 9.78 3.77 10.47
C ILE A 3 9.07 3.18 11.70
N SER A 4 9.39 1.95 12.08
CA SER A 4 8.80 1.29 13.25
C SER A 4 9.46 1.66 14.55
N GLY A 5 10.63 2.32 14.53
CA GLY A 5 11.40 2.65 15.73
C GLY A 5 12.04 1.44 16.40
N GLU A 6 12.20 0.34 15.67
CA GLU A 6 12.90 -0.84 16.16
C GLU A 6 14.41 -0.59 16.18
N PRO A 7 15.15 -1.17 17.15
CA PRO A 7 16.60 -1.08 17.17
C PRO A 7 17.20 -1.61 15.87
N ILE A 8 18.13 -0.88 15.29
CA ILE A 8 18.89 -1.28 14.11
C ILE A 8 20.37 -1.24 14.42
N THR A 9 21.10 -2.25 13.96
CA THR A 9 22.55 -2.27 14.05
C THR A 9 23.14 -1.57 12.81
N VAL A 10 23.94 -0.55 13.04
CA VAL A 10 24.62 0.21 12.01
C VAL A 10 26.10 -0.13 12.06
N GLU A 11 26.60 -0.68 10.95
CA GLU A 11 28.02 -0.95 10.78
C GLU A 11 28.69 0.24 10.09
N GLN A 12 29.80 0.68 10.66
CA GLN A 12 30.63 1.72 10.07
C GLN A 12 32.01 1.13 9.77
N LYS A 13 32.50 1.38 8.55
CA LYS A 13 33.80 0.83 8.13
C LYS A 13 34.90 1.19 9.13
N PHE A 14 35.62 0.17 9.63
CA PHE A 14 36.69 0.26 10.62
C PHE A 14 36.27 0.74 12.02
N LYS A 15 35.00 0.61 12.39
CA LYS A 15 34.49 0.89 13.74
C LYS A 15 33.60 -0.26 14.22
N GLU A 16 33.42 -0.34 15.53
CA GLU A 16 32.48 -1.26 16.12
C GLU A 16 31.05 -0.97 15.69
N ALA A 17 30.26 -2.01 15.49
CA ALA A 17 28.85 -1.89 15.19
C ALA A 17 28.09 -1.25 16.36
N ILE A 18 27.27 -0.26 16.10
CA ILE A 18 26.45 0.40 17.10
C ILE A 18 24.97 0.08 16.89
N THR A 19 24.24 -0.15 17.97
CA THR A 19 22.79 -0.32 17.91
C THR A 19 22.12 1.00 18.25
N VAL A 20 21.27 1.49 17.34
CA VAL A 20 20.54 2.74 17.48
C VAL A 20 19.03 2.50 17.34
N THR A 21 18.23 3.21 18.14
CA THR A 21 16.78 3.23 18.01
C THR A 21 16.37 4.49 17.25
N PRO A 22 15.93 4.41 16.00
CA PRO A 22 15.55 5.58 15.20
C PRO A 22 14.33 6.27 15.81
N ARG A 23 14.40 7.60 15.93
CA ARG A 23 13.28 8.46 16.32
C ARG A 23 12.81 9.37 15.18
N ALA A 24 13.46 9.27 14.03
CA ALA A 24 13.18 10.10 12.88
C ALA A 24 11.82 9.79 12.26
N LYS A 25 11.14 10.83 11.77
CA LYS A 25 10.02 10.73 10.85
C LYS A 25 10.56 10.86 9.43
N VAL A 26 10.12 9.99 8.54
CA VAL A 26 10.59 10.00 7.14
C VAL A 26 9.58 10.76 6.29
N ILE A 27 10.06 11.79 5.61
CA ILE A 27 9.34 12.50 4.56
C ILE A 27 10.06 12.23 3.25
N TRP A 28 9.31 11.77 2.26
CA TRP A 28 9.87 11.42 0.96
C TRP A 28 9.13 12.20 -0.13
N ALA A 29 9.82 13.16 -0.78
CA ALA A 29 9.31 13.89 -1.92
C ALA A 29 9.66 13.17 -3.22
N MET A 30 8.68 12.97 -4.09
CA MET A 30 8.85 12.28 -5.36
C MET A 30 7.80 12.73 -6.38
N ASN A 31 8.14 12.63 -7.66
CA ASN A 31 7.20 12.94 -8.74
C ASN A 31 6.27 11.75 -9.04
N ASN A 32 6.78 10.52 -8.91
CA ASN A 32 6.02 9.30 -9.15
C ASN A 32 6.06 8.40 -7.93
N LEU A 33 4.91 7.88 -7.53
CA LEU A 33 4.83 6.92 -6.44
C LEU A 33 5.48 5.59 -6.84
N PRO A 34 6.32 4.99 -5.98
CA PRO A 34 6.96 3.72 -6.29
C PRO A 34 5.94 2.59 -6.32
N ARG A 35 6.19 1.58 -7.15
CA ARG A 35 5.47 0.31 -7.03
C ARG A 35 5.97 -0.43 -5.80
N VAL A 36 5.05 -0.86 -4.95
CA VAL A 36 5.36 -1.63 -3.73
C VAL A 36 4.99 -3.08 -4.00
N ASN A 37 5.99 -3.92 -4.25
CA ASN A 37 5.79 -5.35 -4.53
C ASN A 37 5.40 -6.16 -3.29
N ASP A 38 5.57 -5.63 -2.11
CA ASP A 38 5.23 -6.25 -0.83
C ASP A 38 4.31 -5.28 -0.09
N ALA A 39 3.05 -5.24 -0.52
CA ALA A 39 2.00 -4.42 0.09
C ALA A 39 1.61 -4.96 1.47
N ASN A 40 2.62 -5.35 2.27
CA ASN A 40 2.39 -5.74 3.65
C ASN A 40 1.62 -4.61 4.32
N ASN A 41 0.49 -4.93 4.93
CA ASN A 41 -0.37 -4.02 5.69
C ASN A 41 0.43 -3.13 6.68
N GLY A 42 1.65 -3.54 7.04
CA GLY A 42 2.56 -2.79 7.89
C GLY A 42 3.09 -1.49 7.29
N LEU A 43 3.50 -1.49 6.02
CA LEU A 43 3.96 -0.29 5.33
C LEU A 43 2.78 0.62 4.99
N MET A 44 1.73 0.08 4.39
CA MET A 44 0.57 0.84 3.93
C MET A 44 -0.15 1.59 5.05
N ARG A 45 -0.22 1.04 6.25
CA ARG A 45 -0.78 1.74 7.42
C ARG A 45 0.05 2.94 7.87
N ARG A 46 1.35 2.94 7.59
CA ARG A 46 2.29 3.99 8.02
C ARG A 46 2.50 5.08 6.96
N VAL A 47 2.23 4.78 5.70
CA VAL A 47 2.36 5.74 4.60
C VAL A 47 1.16 6.68 4.59
N LYS A 48 1.42 7.97 4.40
CA LYS A 48 0.42 9.00 4.14
C LYS A 48 0.82 9.75 2.88
N ILE A 49 -0.05 9.75 1.89
CA ILE A 49 0.21 10.40 0.60
C ILE A 49 -0.36 11.81 0.61
N ILE A 50 0.51 12.78 0.44
CA ILE A 50 0.13 14.18 0.29
C ILE A 50 0.37 14.56 -1.17
N LYS A 51 -0.71 14.77 -1.91
CA LYS A 51 -0.63 15.24 -3.31
C LYS A 51 -0.51 16.75 -3.33
N PHE A 52 0.46 17.24 -4.07
CA PHE A 52 0.59 18.65 -4.40
C PHE A 52 0.06 18.88 -5.82
N PRO A 53 -0.65 19.99 -6.08
CA PRO A 53 -1.07 20.34 -7.43
C PRO A 53 0.17 20.61 -8.31
N ILE A 54 -0.01 20.42 -9.61
CA ILE A 54 1.01 20.82 -10.57
C ILE A 54 1.01 22.35 -10.61
N LEU A 55 2.18 22.94 -10.38
CA LEU A 55 2.36 24.37 -10.48
C LEU A 55 2.56 24.75 -11.94
N GLU A 56 1.74 25.68 -12.43
CA GLU A 56 1.95 26.27 -13.76
C GLU A 56 3.24 27.10 -13.78
N GLU A 57 3.93 27.09 -14.91
CA GLU A 57 5.23 27.76 -15.06
C GLU A 57 5.14 29.26 -14.77
N SER A 58 4.01 29.87 -15.08
CA SER A 58 3.68 31.28 -14.78
C SER A 58 3.69 31.63 -13.29
N HIS A 59 3.48 30.64 -12.43
CA HIS A 59 3.47 30.82 -10.97
C HIS A 59 4.78 30.38 -10.29
N ARG A 60 5.79 30.08 -11.10
CA ARG A 60 7.09 29.64 -10.58
C ARG A 60 7.90 30.81 -10.03
N ASP A 61 8.13 30.79 -8.74
CA ASP A 61 8.98 31.78 -8.06
C ASP A 61 10.41 31.25 -7.93
N THR A 62 11.35 31.83 -8.66
CA THR A 62 12.77 31.44 -8.65
C THR A 62 13.45 31.74 -7.32
N ASP A 63 12.97 32.73 -6.58
CA ASP A 63 13.55 33.22 -5.33
C ASP A 63 12.82 32.67 -4.10
N LEU A 64 11.94 31.69 -4.31
CA LEU A 64 11.11 31.11 -3.24
C LEU A 64 11.93 30.60 -2.07
N LYS A 65 13.08 29.98 -2.35
CA LYS A 65 13.97 29.45 -1.31
C LYS A 65 14.49 30.53 -0.37
N GLU A 66 14.97 31.64 -0.93
CA GLU A 66 15.48 32.78 -0.19
C GLU A 66 14.39 33.45 0.63
N LYS A 67 13.19 33.60 0.05
CA LYS A 67 12.02 34.13 0.75
C LYS A 67 11.62 33.26 1.94
N ILE A 68 11.53 31.94 1.74
CA ILE A 68 11.24 30.98 2.83
C ILE A 68 12.31 31.05 3.93
N MET A 69 13.58 31.12 3.57
CA MET A 69 14.66 31.20 4.56
C MET A 69 14.62 32.50 5.37
N SER A 70 14.16 33.61 4.78
CA SER A 70 14.01 34.87 5.51
C SER A 70 12.85 34.88 6.50
N GLU A 71 11.85 34.00 6.32
CA GLU A 71 10.66 33.86 7.17
C GLU A 71 10.81 32.79 8.28
N GLY A 72 12.02 32.33 8.55
CA GLY A 72 12.29 31.19 9.43
C GLY A 72 11.62 31.25 10.81
N ALA A 73 11.54 32.42 11.42
CA ALA A 73 10.84 32.62 12.70
C ALA A 73 9.33 32.36 12.59
N GLY A 74 8.70 32.86 11.50
CA GLY A 74 7.28 32.64 11.23
C GLY A 74 6.97 31.17 10.99
N ILE A 75 7.83 30.49 10.24
CA ILE A 75 7.72 29.05 9.96
C ILE A 75 7.83 28.23 11.24
N LEU A 76 8.77 28.58 12.14
CA LEU A 76 8.90 27.92 13.43
C LEU A 76 7.63 28.11 14.29
N ASN A 77 7.09 29.32 14.38
CA ASN A 77 5.85 29.58 15.11
C ASN A 77 4.67 28.77 14.53
N TRP A 78 4.54 28.71 13.20
CA TRP A 78 3.54 27.87 12.56
C TRP A 78 3.69 26.40 12.89
N ALA A 79 4.92 25.89 12.92
CA ALA A 79 5.24 24.51 13.31
C ALA A 79 4.89 24.23 14.78
N LEU A 80 5.18 25.16 15.69
CA LEU A 80 4.84 25.03 17.12
C LEU A 80 3.32 24.99 17.34
N ILE A 81 2.55 25.83 16.65
CA ILE A 81 1.09 25.78 16.67
C ILE A 81 0.57 24.41 16.19
N GLY A 82 1.22 23.85 15.16
CA GLY A 82 0.92 22.51 14.66
C GLY A 82 1.21 21.44 15.71
N LEU A 83 2.31 21.56 16.43
CA LEU A 83 2.71 20.66 17.50
C LEU A 83 1.69 20.68 18.66
N ASP A 84 1.28 21.86 19.10
CA ASP A 84 0.28 22.02 20.15
C ASP A 84 -1.04 21.32 19.78
N ARG A 85 -1.49 21.52 18.54
CA ARG A 85 -2.69 20.83 18.04
C ARG A 85 -2.54 19.31 18.02
N LEU A 86 -1.35 18.81 17.68
CA LEU A 86 -1.05 17.38 17.68
C LEU A 86 -1.08 16.81 19.08
N LEU A 87 -0.46 17.50 20.05
CA LEU A 87 -0.41 17.09 21.46
C LEU A 87 -1.80 17.10 22.10
N LEU A 88 -2.59 18.16 21.88
CA LEU A 88 -3.95 18.27 22.39
C LEU A 88 -4.90 17.19 21.88
N ARG A 89 -4.71 16.74 20.63
CA ARG A 89 -5.53 15.70 20.00
C ARG A 89 -5.04 14.28 20.31
N GLY A 90 -3.82 14.12 20.77
CA GLY A 90 -3.18 12.82 20.94
C GLY A 90 -2.84 12.09 19.63
N GLY A 91 -2.88 12.80 18.47
CA GLY A 91 -2.59 12.20 17.16
C GLY A 91 -2.89 13.10 15.96
N PHE A 92 -2.55 12.62 14.78
CA PHE A 92 -2.82 13.33 13.52
C PHE A 92 -4.30 13.28 13.14
N ALA A 93 -4.90 14.43 12.85
CA ALA A 93 -6.15 14.49 12.09
C ALA A 93 -5.80 14.35 10.60
N ILE A 94 -6.18 13.24 9.99
CA ILE A 94 -5.89 12.96 8.59
C ILE A 94 -7.01 13.52 7.73
N PRO A 95 -6.78 14.57 6.91
CA PRO A 95 -7.77 15.10 5.99
C PRO A 95 -8.25 14.05 4.98
N LYS A 96 -9.48 14.20 4.49
CA LYS A 96 -10.07 13.27 3.52
C LYS A 96 -9.22 13.15 2.26
N SER A 97 -8.66 14.24 1.75
CA SER A 97 -7.76 14.23 0.58
C SER A 97 -6.55 13.32 0.75
N ILE A 98 -5.95 13.27 1.95
CA ILE A 98 -4.84 12.37 2.27
C ILE A 98 -5.33 10.92 2.41
N GLN A 99 -6.53 10.73 3.00
CA GLN A 99 -7.12 9.40 3.10
C GLN A 99 -7.38 8.82 1.72
N ASP A 100 -8.04 9.59 0.84
CA ASP A 100 -8.39 9.19 -0.51
C ASP A 100 -7.13 8.91 -1.35
N ALA A 101 -6.11 9.79 -1.30
CA ALA A 101 -4.84 9.58 -1.99
C ALA A 101 -4.08 8.33 -1.50
N THR A 102 -4.11 8.10 -0.19
CA THR A 102 -3.48 6.92 0.41
C THR A 102 -4.22 5.64 0.01
N LYS A 103 -5.55 5.66 0.00
CA LYS A 103 -6.39 4.54 -0.44
C LYS A 103 -6.15 4.22 -1.92
N GLU A 104 -6.15 5.23 -2.79
CA GLU A 104 -5.83 5.06 -4.22
C GLU A 104 -4.45 4.41 -4.43
N PHE A 105 -3.46 4.81 -3.63
CA PHE A 105 -2.13 4.19 -3.68
C PHE A 105 -2.16 2.73 -3.24
N GLN A 106 -2.92 2.40 -2.19
CA GLN A 106 -3.11 1.02 -1.73
C GLN A 106 -3.76 0.16 -2.80
N GLU A 107 -4.84 0.63 -3.40
CA GLU A 107 -5.58 -0.07 -4.46
C GLU A 107 -4.69 -0.36 -5.68
N LYS A 108 -3.87 0.61 -6.10
CA LYS A 108 -2.90 0.45 -7.21
C LYS A 108 -1.75 -0.52 -6.91
N ASN A 109 -1.54 -0.89 -5.66
CA ASN A 109 -0.51 -1.84 -5.23
C ASN A 109 -1.08 -3.16 -4.71
N ASP A 110 -2.41 -3.32 -4.70
CA ASP A 110 -3.08 -4.57 -4.33
C ASP A 110 -3.19 -5.50 -5.55
N ILE A 111 -2.07 -6.12 -5.90
CA ILE A 111 -1.98 -6.99 -7.08
C ILE A 111 -3.01 -8.13 -7.07
N PRO A 112 -3.26 -8.84 -5.94
CA PRO A 112 -4.31 -9.85 -5.86
C PRO A 112 -5.71 -9.30 -6.15
N MET A 113 -6.06 -8.13 -5.61
CA MET A 113 -7.34 -7.49 -5.88
C MET A 113 -7.46 -7.02 -7.34
N MET A 114 -6.39 -6.43 -7.90
CA MET A 114 -6.34 -6.05 -9.32
C MET A 114 -6.58 -7.25 -10.25
N PHE A 115 -5.97 -8.40 -9.94
CA PHE A 115 -6.21 -9.64 -10.67
C PHE A 115 -7.69 -10.02 -10.65
N LEU A 116 -8.31 -10.07 -9.46
CA LEU A 116 -9.72 -10.46 -9.32
C LEU A 116 -10.66 -9.53 -10.09
N GLN A 117 -10.39 -8.23 -10.08
CA GLN A 117 -11.16 -7.25 -10.82
C GLN A 117 -11.00 -7.43 -12.34
N ASP A 118 -9.77 -7.61 -12.82
CA ASP A 118 -9.47 -7.72 -14.24
C ASP A 118 -10.05 -9.01 -14.88
N VAL A 119 -10.10 -10.10 -14.12
CA VAL A 119 -10.75 -11.34 -14.57
C VAL A 119 -12.25 -11.38 -14.31
N ASN A 120 -12.85 -10.30 -13.81
CA ASN A 120 -14.26 -10.23 -13.43
C ASN A 120 -14.67 -11.38 -12.49
N ALA A 121 -13.86 -11.61 -11.45
CA ALA A 121 -14.16 -12.64 -10.46
C ALA A 121 -15.44 -12.28 -9.69
N THR A 122 -16.31 -13.27 -9.49
CA THR A 122 -17.39 -13.16 -8.52
C THR A 122 -16.82 -13.28 -7.13
N MET A 123 -17.10 -12.32 -6.27
CA MET A 123 -16.65 -12.30 -4.87
C MET A 123 -17.86 -12.23 -3.95
N ASP A 124 -18.23 -13.38 -3.36
CA ASP A 124 -19.30 -13.49 -2.39
C ASP A 124 -18.87 -14.43 -1.25
N PRO A 125 -18.28 -13.91 -0.17
CA PRO A 125 -17.85 -14.71 0.98
C PRO A 125 -19.00 -15.44 1.70
N LEU A 126 -20.23 -15.00 1.50
CA LEU A 126 -21.40 -15.59 2.16
C LEU A 126 -22.04 -16.75 1.36
N ASP A 127 -21.77 -16.84 0.05
CA ASP A 127 -22.26 -17.95 -0.78
C ASP A 127 -21.31 -19.15 -0.71
N PRO A 128 -21.74 -20.29 -0.15
CA PRO A 128 -20.91 -21.50 -0.10
C PRO A 128 -20.66 -22.13 -1.48
N ASN A 129 -21.44 -21.75 -2.51
CA ASN A 129 -21.25 -22.22 -3.88
C ASN A 129 -20.27 -21.34 -4.67
N CYS A 130 -20.04 -20.09 -4.23
CA CYS A 130 -19.03 -19.22 -4.77
C CYS A 130 -17.65 -19.72 -4.32
N ARG A 131 -17.03 -20.59 -5.14
CA ARG A 131 -15.74 -21.21 -4.80
C ARG A 131 -14.92 -21.53 -6.04
N GLU A 132 -13.62 -21.42 -5.89
CA GLU A 132 -12.64 -21.77 -6.92
C GLU A 132 -11.60 -22.75 -6.37
N GLN A 133 -11.16 -23.69 -7.19
CA GLN A 133 -10.09 -24.60 -6.80
C GLN A 133 -8.81 -23.81 -6.51
N SER A 134 -8.18 -24.11 -5.36
CA SER A 134 -7.04 -23.35 -4.87
C SER A 134 -5.87 -23.33 -5.86
N GLN A 135 -5.60 -24.46 -6.55
CA GLN A 135 -4.55 -24.53 -7.56
C GLN A 135 -4.92 -23.69 -8.80
N THR A 136 -6.13 -23.83 -9.30
CA THR A 136 -6.61 -23.09 -10.48
C THR A 136 -6.55 -21.58 -10.25
N LEU A 137 -7.01 -21.10 -9.07
CA LEU A 137 -6.95 -19.69 -8.72
C LEU A 137 -5.51 -19.18 -8.71
N TYR A 138 -4.59 -19.95 -8.12
CA TYR A 138 -3.17 -19.58 -8.03
C TYR A 138 -2.49 -19.57 -9.39
N ASP A 139 -2.75 -20.56 -10.23
CA ASP A 139 -2.16 -20.65 -11.57
C ASP A 139 -2.63 -19.49 -12.46
N ARG A 140 -3.92 -19.17 -12.44
CA ARG A 140 -4.48 -18.03 -13.18
C ARG A 140 -3.94 -16.70 -12.67
N TYR A 141 -3.78 -16.54 -11.37
CA TYR A 141 -3.14 -15.37 -10.79
C TYR A 141 -1.69 -15.20 -11.29
N ASN A 142 -0.91 -16.29 -11.28
CA ASN A 142 0.47 -16.26 -11.77
C ASN A 142 0.55 -15.90 -13.24
N ASP A 143 -0.30 -16.50 -14.09
CA ASP A 143 -0.34 -16.21 -15.52
C ASP A 143 -0.76 -14.78 -15.79
N TRP A 144 -1.73 -14.26 -15.05
CA TRP A 144 -2.15 -12.87 -15.14
C TRP A 144 -1.00 -11.93 -14.73
N CYS A 145 -0.32 -12.20 -13.63
CA CYS A 145 0.84 -11.44 -13.20
C CYS A 145 1.91 -11.36 -14.27
N ARG A 146 2.25 -12.50 -14.90
CA ARG A 146 3.26 -12.54 -15.97
C ARG A 146 2.86 -11.70 -17.17
N ARG A 147 1.59 -11.81 -17.63
CA ARG A 147 1.08 -11.03 -18.78
C ARG A 147 1.05 -9.54 -18.52
N ASN A 148 0.79 -9.13 -17.27
CA ASN A 148 0.68 -7.73 -16.88
C ASN A 148 2.00 -7.16 -16.28
N ASN A 149 3.12 -7.88 -16.44
CA ASN A 149 4.44 -7.47 -15.96
C ASN A 149 4.48 -7.19 -14.43
N HIS A 150 3.73 -8.00 -13.66
CA HIS A 150 3.77 -8.02 -12.21
C HIS A 150 4.59 -9.21 -11.72
N LYS A 151 5.29 -9.03 -10.59
CA LYS A 151 5.93 -10.15 -9.91
C LYS A 151 4.91 -10.89 -9.05
N PRO A 152 4.61 -12.18 -9.32
CA PRO A 152 3.64 -12.90 -8.54
C PRO A 152 4.12 -13.11 -7.10
N LEU A 153 3.19 -13.08 -6.17
CA LEU A 153 3.43 -13.50 -4.79
C LEU A 153 3.58 -15.02 -4.72
N SER A 154 4.33 -15.50 -3.73
CA SER A 154 4.38 -16.94 -3.44
C SER A 154 3.00 -17.45 -3.01
N ASN A 155 2.74 -18.76 -3.18
CA ASN A 155 1.45 -19.37 -2.81
C ASN A 155 1.06 -19.09 -1.34
N VAL A 156 2.03 -19.05 -0.42
CA VAL A 156 1.77 -18.71 0.98
C VAL A 156 1.31 -17.27 1.13
N LYS A 157 2.03 -16.32 0.54
CA LYS A 157 1.72 -14.89 0.63
C LYS A 157 0.39 -14.55 -0.03
N VAL A 158 0.10 -15.11 -1.21
CA VAL A 158 -1.18 -14.85 -1.87
C VAL A 158 -2.34 -15.48 -1.10
N ALA A 159 -2.12 -16.61 -0.42
CA ALA A 159 -3.13 -17.21 0.44
C ALA A 159 -3.46 -16.31 1.65
N ASP A 160 -2.49 -15.58 2.19
CA ASP A 160 -2.76 -14.60 3.25
C ASP A 160 -3.57 -13.41 2.71
N GLU A 161 -3.30 -12.99 1.47
CA GLU A 161 -4.09 -11.95 0.81
C GLU A 161 -5.54 -12.41 0.52
N TRP A 162 -5.75 -13.67 0.08
CA TRP A 162 -7.10 -14.21 -0.08
C TRP A 162 -7.87 -14.22 1.25
N ARG A 163 -7.22 -14.58 2.37
CA ARG A 163 -7.84 -14.50 3.70
C ARG A 163 -8.16 -13.07 4.10
N ARG A 164 -7.28 -12.11 3.80
CA ARG A 164 -7.50 -10.68 4.03
C ARG A 164 -8.74 -10.16 3.29
N LEU A 165 -9.00 -10.69 2.10
CA LEU A 165 -10.19 -10.38 1.30
C LEU A 165 -11.47 -11.08 1.80
N GLY A 166 -11.37 -11.89 2.85
CA GLY A 166 -12.49 -12.58 3.47
C GLY A 166 -12.77 -13.96 2.89
N PHE A 167 -11.88 -14.50 2.04
CA PHE A 167 -12.07 -15.84 1.49
C PHE A 167 -11.59 -16.92 2.47
N GLU A 168 -12.29 -18.03 2.51
CA GLU A 168 -11.97 -19.17 3.36
C GLU A 168 -11.40 -20.34 2.55
N LYS A 169 -10.34 -20.99 3.09
CA LYS A 169 -9.78 -22.17 2.47
C LYS A 169 -10.45 -23.41 3.03
N VAL A 170 -11.22 -24.11 2.20
CA VAL A 170 -11.97 -25.31 2.55
C VAL A 170 -11.46 -26.55 1.83
N LYS A 171 -11.61 -27.74 2.42
CA LYS A 171 -11.28 -29.01 1.79
C LYS A 171 -12.54 -29.80 1.49
N ILE A 172 -12.79 -30.11 0.21
CA ILE A 172 -13.95 -30.84 -0.26
C ILE A 172 -13.46 -32.06 -1.03
N ARG A 173 -13.83 -33.27 -0.60
CA ARG A 173 -13.43 -34.53 -1.24
C ARG A 173 -11.92 -34.66 -1.55
N GLY A 174 -11.12 -34.16 -0.63
CA GLY A 174 -9.64 -34.21 -0.77
C GLY A 174 -9.00 -33.05 -1.51
N VAL A 175 -9.78 -32.17 -2.18
CA VAL A 175 -9.31 -31.02 -2.94
C VAL A 175 -9.51 -29.74 -2.13
N PHE A 176 -8.56 -28.80 -2.22
CA PHE A 176 -8.68 -27.49 -1.57
C PHE A 176 -9.32 -26.47 -2.50
N TYR A 177 -10.25 -25.70 -1.93
CA TYR A 177 -10.94 -24.59 -2.59
C TYR A 177 -10.82 -23.32 -1.76
N TRP A 178 -10.89 -22.18 -2.44
CA TRP A 178 -11.16 -20.91 -1.83
C TRP A 178 -12.65 -20.61 -1.97
N GLN A 179 -13.38 -20.59 -0.85
CA GLN A 179 -14.77 -20.16 -0.77
C GLN A 179 -14.84 -18.64 -0.71
N GLY A 180 -15.86 -18.07 -1.35
CA GLY A 180 -16.05 -16.62 -1.45
C GLY A 180 -15.50 -16.00 -2.72
N VAL A 181 -14.89 -16.80 -3.60
CA VAL A 181 -14.38 -16.34 -4.90
C VAL A 181 -14.61 -17.38 -5.97
N GLN A 182 -15.02 -16.92 -7.15
CA GLN A 182 -15.14 -17.74 -8.36
C GLN A 182 -14.66 -16.92 -9.58
N ILE A 183 -13.83 -17.53 -10.40
CA ILE A 183 -13.33 -16.91 -11.62
C ILE A 183 -14.06 -17.45 -12.85
N PRO A 184 -14.41 -16.59 -13.83
CA PRO A 184 -15.10 -17.03 -15.04
C PRO A 184 -14.28 -18.06 -15.81
N VAL A 185 -14.95 -19.06 -16.37
CA VAL A 185 -14.30 -20.04 -17.26
C VAL A 185 -13.88 -19.30 -18.54
N PRO A 186 -12.63 -19.46 -19.01
CA PRO A 186 -12.21 -18.86 -20.26
C PRO A 186 -13.08 -19.35 -21.42
N GLY A 187 -13.73 -18.44 -22.15
CA GLY A 187 -14.53 -18.74 -23.32
C GLY A 187 -16.04 -18.87 -23.11
N VAL A 188 -16.53 -18.77 -21.90
CA VAL A 188 -17.99 -18.59 -21.65
C VAL A 188 -18.23 -17.10 -21.47
N GLY A 189 -18.57 -16.40 -22.55
CA GLY A 189 -18.92 -15.00 -22.51
C GLY A 189 -20.10 -14.80 -21.54
N VAL A 190 -19.99 -13.83 -20.65
CA VAL A 190 -21.13 -13.26 -19.95
C VAL A 190 -21.97 -12.61 -21.04
N VAL A 191 -23.09 -13.28 -21.42
CA VAL A 191 -24.10 -12.66 -22.26
C VAL A 191 -24.72 -11.53 -21.44
N PRO A 192 -24.80 -10.30 -21.99
CA PRO A 192 -25.31 -9.14 -21.27
C PRO A 192 -26.76 -9.26 -20.83
#